data_64f07c7e3834f101481937780064c02f
#
_entry.id   64f07c7e3834f101481937780064c02f
#
_cell.length_a   1.000
_cell.length_b   1.000
_cell.length_c   1.000
_cell.angle_alpha   90.00
_cell.angle_beta   90.00
_cell.angle_gamma   90.00
#
_symmetry.space_group_name_H-M   'P 1'
#
loop_
_entity.id
_entity.type
_entity.pdbx_description
1 polymer ?
#
loop_
_entity_poly.entity_id
_entity_poly.type
_entity_poly.pdbx_seq_one_letter_code
_entity_poly.pdbx_strand_id
1 'polypeptide(L)'
;HQSKLSFLRSFLREFKDWDYKRDMFDLDENGHGVAVYSFKKKTRNYSLICFSNKIDDHERSDRVIATKWDASFTLFDGVPTKKDIDRLKQNVPKQEIGRMTYKELTLSRANKSLRAFNYVVDCLSTGKQPDKSTIGKIGYLYRTTAVYGSGKFGLADRFRIKDRPEIVGPFRLEMMLVYFVRQFTFDQVNHIAKSKSPKSAVELDKNICRSLGIGNSTGLGMAPFIINHPTLLNNWITAREVALKKIRELKRININDYSYFLDCLKKSLKNIFSWETDSDYQKKKIQNLKDDLKKVTDFLDTNYSEKKDYFFNEFYLWAEENLSEEGIEYIVSMLMEPFDDITEPLIATMSSNEDKYFNIPTHKTVRDLVNILEKYYGNLIKIDFNKNENNQNFWFISQNKEEPRIANRFEEQGSELEQPLAIARDINQLYFRATNFKQSLPVSRFLLDNNDLRHVVRRAFLIEKFPYSEIQDNTIGHKLIPIDMLRLKLSFFGACKFDPRSDKWLRICMFQGAPLPEDLNNFKDNWIYNSLN
;
A
#
# COMPACT_ATOMS: atom_id res chain seq x y z
N HIS A 1 4.20 7.97 -7.67
CA HIS A 1 2.88 8.28 -8.23
C HIS A 1 1.77 7.63 -7.43
N GLN A 2 0.67 8.33 -7.26
CA GLN A 2 -0.50 7.83 -6.57
C GLN A 2 -1.73 7.91 -7.48
N SER A 3 -2.32 6.76 -7.74
CA SER A 3 -3.55 6.67 -8.53
C SER A 3 -4.67 7.51 -7.92
N LYS A 4 -5.53 8.09 -8.74
CA LYS A 4 -6.75 8.81 -8.33
C LYS A 4 -7.67 7.92 -7.47
N LEU A 5 -7.64 6.61 -7.69
CA LEU A 5 -8.38 5.61 -6.92
C LEU A 5 -7.61 5.07 -5.72
N SER A 6 -6.44 5.63 -5.36
CA SER A 6 -5.64 5.11 -4.25
C SER A 6 -6.36 5.25 -2.91
N PHE A 7 -6.15 4.27 -2.03
CA PHE A 7 -6.69 4.28 -0.67
C PHE A 7 -6.15 5.46 0.15
N LEU A 8 -4.90 5.90 -0.07
CA LEU A 8 -4.31 7.06 0.60
C LEU A 8 -5.02 8.35 0.20
N ARG A 9 -5.23 8.56 -1.09
CA ARG A 9 -5.95 9.75 -1.60
C ARG A 9 -7.41 9.76 -1.17
N SER A 10 -8.06 8.60 -1.23
CA SER A 10 -9.43 8.43 -0.75
C SER A 10 -9.55 8.74 0.74
N PHE A 11 -8.58 8.31 1.55
CA PHE A 11 -8.51 8.66 2.96
C PHE A 11 -8.43 10.17 3.17
N LEU A 12 -7.51 10.87 2.48
CA LEU A 12 -7.33 12.32 2.64
C LEU A 12 -8.56 13.14 2.22
N ARG A 13 -9.29 12.69 1.20
CA ARG A 13 -10.55 13.31 0.80
C ARG A 13 -11.61 13.23 1.91
N GLU A 14 -11.71 12.08 2.57
CA GLU A 14 -12.64 11.87 3.69
C GLU A 14 -12.26 12.71 4.92
N PHE A 15 -10.95 12.91 5.14
CA PHE A 15 -10.43 13.68 6.27
C PHE A 15 -10.30 15.18 6.01
N LYS A 16 -10.65 15.66 4.84
CA LYS A 16 -10.88 17.07 4.60
C LYS A 16 -11.98 17.58 5.53
N ASP A 17 -11.80 18.78 6.07
CA ASP A 17 -12.71 19.42 7.05
C ASP A 17 -12.74 18.76 8.44
N TRP A 18 -11.74 17.97 8.80
CA TRP A 18 -11.54 17.54 10.17
C TRP A 18 -10.61 18.49 10.90
N ASP A 19 -10.98 18.84 12.15
CA ASP A 19 -10.11 19.65 13.02
C ASP A 19 -8.99 18.76 13.58
N TYR A 20 -7.76 19.22 13.41
CA TYR A 20 -6.57 18.57 13.92
C TYR A 20 -5.99 19.33 15.09
N LYS A 21 -5.55 18.63 16.15
CA LYS A 21 -4.92 19.24 17.31
C LYS A 21 -3.89 18.31 17.94
N ARG A 22 -2.77 18.88 18.37
CA ARG A 22 -1.82 18.21 19.27
C ARG A 22 -2.23 18.50 20.71
N ASP A 23 -2.85 17.54 21.39
CA ASP A 23 -3.40 17.72 22.75
C ASP A 23 -2.36 17.55 23.85
N MET A 24 -1.37 16.67 23.64
CA MET A 24 -0.31 16.41 24.60
C MET A 24 1.01 16.18 23.85
N PHE A 25 2.09 16.71 24.39
CA PHE A 25 3.43 16.46 23.88
C PHE A 25 4.42 16.50 25.04
N ASP A 26 4.50 15.38 25.74
CA ASP A 26 5.34 15.21 26.95
C ASP A 26 6.50 14.27 26.60
N LEU A 27 7.53 14.85 25.98
CA LEU A 27 8.75 14.16 25.62
C LEU A 27 9.94 14.80 26.35
N ASP A 28 10.88 13.95 26.78
CA ASP A 28 12.17 14.38 27.31
C ASP A 28 13.05 15.01 26.20
N GLU A 29 14.22 15.51 26.56
CA GLU A 29 15.19 16.14 25.65
C GLU A 29 15.66 15.22 24.50
N ASN A 30 15.56 13.91 24.69
CA ASN A 30 15.92 12.88 23.72
C ASN A 30 14.71 12.41 22.89
N GLY A 31 13.55 13.01 23.13
CA GLY A 31 12.31 12.70 22.43
C GLY A 31 11.61 11.44 22.91
N HIS A 32 11.88 10.96 24.13
CA HIS A 32 11.17 9.82 24.71
C HIS A 32 10.02 10.31 25.59
N GLY A 33 8.88 9.62 25.54
CA GLY A 33 7.70 9.99 26.32
C GLY A 33 6.40 9.70 25.57
N VAL A 34 5.41 10.57 25.77
CA VAL A 34 4.06 10.40 25.26
C VAL A 34 3.62 11.63 24.47
N ALA A 35 3.00 11.41 23.32
CA ALA A 35 2.31 12.46 22.57
C ALA A 35 0.90 12.00 22.19
N VAL A 36 -0.05 12.94 22.14
CA VAL A 36 -1.45 12.69 21.78
C VAL A 36 -1.89 13.70 20.74
N TYR A 37 -2.43 13.21 19.65
CA TYR A 37 -2.99 14.00 18.57
C TYR A 37 -4.46 13.63 18.39
N SER A 38 -5.33 14.62 18.29
CA SER A 38 -6.74 14.39 18.06
C SER A 38 -7.23 14.98 16.75
N PHE A 39 -8.26 14.34 16.20
CA PHE A 39 -8.97 14.81 15.01
C PHE A 39 -10.45 14.71 15.28
N LYS A 40 -11.13 15.81 15.02
CA LYS A 40 -12.54 15.96 15.37
C LYS A 40 -13.35 16.45 14.17
N LYS A 41 -14.51 15.85 13.96
CA LYS A 41 -15.55 16.36 13.05
C LYS A 41 -16.91 16.15 13.71
N LYS A 42 -17.60 17.24 14.02
CA LYS A 42 -18.89 17.19 14.74
C LYS A 42 -18.75 16.44 16.07
N THR A 43 -19.45 15.33 16.24
CA THR A 43 -19.42 14.50 17.45
C THR A 43 -18.38 13.39 17.41
N ARG A 44 -17.70 13.20 16.28
CA ARG A 44 -16.65 12.19 16.11
C ARG A 44 -15.31 12.72 16.56
N ASN A 45 -14.60 11.94 17.32
CA ASN A 45 -13.25 12.24 17.78
C ASN A 45 -12.41 10.97 17.81
N TYR A 46 -11.22 11.05 17.26
CA TYR A 46 -10.22 9.98 17.31
C TYR A 46 -8.91 10.58 17.80
N SER A 47 -8.14 9.78 18.53
CA SER A 47 -6.84 10.22 19.04
C SER A 47 -5.75 9.21 18.66
N LEU A 48 -4.66 9.70 18.09
CA LEU A 48 -3.42 8.93 18.01
C LEU A 48 -2.65 9.14 19.31
N ILE A 49 -2.32 8.04 19.98
CA ILE A 49 -1.47 8.04 21.18
C ILE A 49 -0.13 7.40 20.78
N CYS A 50 0.94 8.17 20.97
CA CYS A 50 2.30 7.78 20.62
C CYS A 50 3.11 7.55 21.90
N PHE A 51 3.80 6.43 21.98
CA PHE A 51 4.77 6.12 23.03
C PHE A 51 6.15 6.01 22.38
N SER A 52 7.05 6.95 22.66
CA SER A 52 8.43 6.90 22.22
C SER A 52 9.31 6.33 23.31
N ASN A 53 10.06 5.28 22.99
CA ASN A 53 10.81 4.50 23.95
C ASN A 53 12.32 4.71 23.80
N LYS A 54 13.04 4.59 24.90
CA LYS A 54 14.49 4.46 24.88
C LYS A 54 14.85 3.02 24.49
N ILE A 55 15.71 2.87 23.51
CA ILE A 55 16.28 1.58 23.11
C ILE A 55 17.79 1.70 23.13
N ASP A 56 18.45 0.74 23.77
CA ASP A 56 19.89 0.65 23.73
C ASP A 56 20.38 0.15 22.36
N ASP A 57 21.48 0.70 21.87
CA ASP A 57 21.95 0.43 20.50
C ASP A 57 22.24 -1.06 20.25
N HIS A 58 22.68 -1.80 21.26
CA HIS A 58 22.93 -3.25 21.17
C HIS A 58 21.63 -4.08 21.06
N GLU A 59 20.47 -3.52 21.44
CA GLU A 59 19.16 -4.16 21.31
C GLU A 59 18.49 -3.87 19.97
N ARG A 60 19.08 -2.99 19.17
CA ARG A 60 18.57 -2.65 17.85
C ARG A 60 18.78 -3.81 16.88
N SER A 61 17.75 -4.16 16.19
CA SER A 61 17.77 -5.21 15.17
C SER A 61 17.26 -4.63 13.86
N ASP A 62 17.97 -4.94 12.78
CA ASP A 62 17.48 -4.71 11.41
C ASP A 62 16.37 -5.68 11.03
N ARG A 63 16.03 -6.62 11.92
CA ARG A 63 14.96 -7.58 11.70
C ARG A 63 13.61 -6.90 11.80
N VAL A 64 12.67 -7.33 10.98
CA VAL A 64 11.29 -6.89 11.02
C VAL A 64 10.62 -7.28 12.34
N ILE A 65 10.98 -8.41 12.90
CA ILE A 65 10.59 -8.84 14.24
C ILE A 65 11.68 -8.41 15.21
N ALA A 66 11.52 -7.22 15.77
CA ALA A 66 12.32 -6.77 16.90
C ALA A 66 11.53 -6.99 18.19
N THR A 67 12.21 -7.24 19.27
CA THR A 67 11.60 -7.32 20.60
C THR A 67 11.33 -5.95 21.20
N LYS A 68 12.05 -4.92 20.73
CA LYS A 68 11.93 -3.53 21.17
C LYS A 68 11.79 -2.59 19.98
N TRP A 69 11.06 -1.49 20.18
CA TRP A 69 10.65 -0.54 19.15
C TRP A 69 10.93 0.88 19.61
N ASP A 70 11.41 1.73 18.69
CA ASP A 70 11.60 3.16 18.95
C ASP A 70 10.31 3.88 19.34
N ALA A 71 9.20 3.46 18.73
CA ALA A 71 7.89 3.98 19.09
C ALA A 71 6.79 2.94 18.88
N SER A 72 5.74 3.06 19.68
CA SER A 72 4.52 2.27 19.59
C SER A 72 3.32 3.21 19.58
N PHE A 73 2.28 2.84 18.86
CA PHE A 73 1.14 3.68 18.59
C PHE A 73 -0.16 2.95 18.78
N THR A 74 -1.19 3.67 19.21
CA THR A 74 -2.57 3.21 19.14
C THR A 74 -3.46 4.32 18.60
N LEU A 75 -4.42 3.94 17.74
CA LEU A 75 -5.53 4.79 17.39
C LEU A 75 -6.66 4.53 18.38
N PHE A 76 -7.14 5.56 19.05
CA PHE A 76 -8.11 5.51 20.15
C PHE A 76 -9.42 6.17 19.73
N ASP A 77 -10.53 5.54 20.07
CA ASP A 77 -11.88 6.07 19.84
C ASP A 77 -12.25 7.08 20.93
N GLY A 78 -12.26 8.34 20.59
CA GLY A 78 -12.52 9.46 21.48
C GLY A 78 -11.25 10.15 21.99
N VAL A 79 -11.40 10.91 23.08
CA VAL A 79 -10.31 11.61 23.77
C VAL A 79 -9.84 10.75 24.95
N PRO A 80 -8.55 10.38 25.02
CA PRO A 80 -8.05 9.57 26.14
C PRO A 80 -7.99 10.40 27.42
N THR A 81 -8.40 9.80 28.53
CA THR A 81 -8.16 10.35 29.85
C THR A 81 -6.74 10.02 30.31
N LYS A 82 -6.24 10.71 31.36
CA LYS A 82 -4.96 10.37 31.98
C LYS A 82 -4.89 8.89 32.37
N LYS A 83 -5.95 8.35 32.93
CA LYS A 83 -6.06 6.93 33.30
C LYS A 83 -5.94 6.02 32.08
N ASP A 84 -6.54 6.39 30.95
CA ASP A 84 -6.38 5.65 29.69
C ASP A 84 -4.92 5.66 29.24
N ILE A 85 -4.27 6.82 29.25
CA ILE A 85 -2.87 6.95 28.84
C ILE A 85 -1.95 6.12 29.73
N ASP A 86 -2.13 6.15 31.06
CA ASP A 86 -1.32 5.38 32.00
C ASP A 86 -1.48 3.85 31.78
N ARG A 87 -2.70 3.39 31.51
CA ARG A 87 -2.97 2.00 31.14
C ARG A 87 -2.32 1.63 29.81
N LEU A 88 -2.47 2.47 28.79
CA LEU A 88 -1.95 2.23 27.44
C LEU A 88 -0.42 2.25 27.40
N LYS A 89 0.22 3.09 28.21
CA LYS A 89 1.68 3.13 28.35
C LYS A 89 2.27 1.77 28.76
N GLN A 90 1.52 0.96 29.50
CA GLN A 90 1.97 -0.39 29.89
C GLN A 90 1.68 -1.44 28.82
N ASN A 91 0.62 -1.28 28.04
CA ASN A 91 0.10 -2.31 27.14
C ASN A 91 0.54 -2.12 25.67
N VAL A 92 0.47 -0.89 25.15
CA VAL A 92 0.73 -0.63 23.73
C VAL A 92 2.16 -0.97 23.30
N PRO A 93 3.21 -0.63 24.06
CA PRO A 93 4.58 -1.03 23.71
C PRO A 93 4.78 -2.55 23.63
N LYS A 94 4.07 -3.30 24.45
CA LYS A 94 4.11 -4.77 24.46
C LYS A 94 3.14 -5.40 23.46
N GLN A 95 2.18 -4.63 22.97
CA GLN A 95 1.10 -5.07 22.09
C GLN A 95 0.29 -6.26 22.67
N GLU A 96 -0.02 -6.18 23.94
CA GLU A 96 -0.80 -7.20 24.65
C GLU A 96 -2.29 -7.05 24.35
N ILE A 97 -2.75 -7.76 23.34
CA ILE A 97 -4.16 -7.70 22.86
C ILE A 97 -5.16 -8.04 23.97
N GLY A 98 -4.84 -8.98 24.85
CA GLY A 98 -5.71 -9.40 25.95
C GLY A 98 -6.00 -8.30 27.00
N ARG A 99 -5.26 -7.19 26.98
CA ARG A 99 -5.45 -6.06 27.89
C ARG A 99 -6.03 -4.82 27.19
N MET A 100 -6.45 -4.95 25.95
CA MET A 100 -7.04 -3.87 25.17
C MET A 100 -8.54 -3.78 25.41
N THR A 101 -9.06 -2.57 25.25
CA THR A 101 -10.49 -2.29 25.28
C THR A 101 -11.02 -2.09 23.87
N TYR A 102 -12.33 -1.97 23.71
CA TYR A 102 -12.96 -1.66 22.42
C TYR A 102 -12.61 -0.25 21.88
N LYS A 103 -11.99 0.60 22.71
CA LYS A 103 -11.58 1.96 22.31
C LYS A 103 -10.28 1.97 21.53
N GLU A 104 -9.42 0.98 21.68
CA GLU A 104 -8.20 0.86 20.88
C GLU A 104 -8.59 0.27 19.51
N LEU A 105 -8.60 1.12 18.49
CA LEU A 105 -9.05 0.75 17.14
C LEU A 105 -7.97 0.02 16.34
N THR A 106 -6.70 0.36 16.58
CA THR A 106 -5.56 -0.31 15.95
C THR A 106 -4.30 -0.12 16.78
N LEU A 107 -3.35 -1.00 16.57
CA LEU A 107 -2.00 -0.92 17.15
C LEU A 107 -0.96 -0.91 16.03
N SER A 108 0.12 -0.19 16.28
CA SER A 108 1.27 -0.21 15.39
C SER A 108 2.55 0.06 16.19
N ARG A 109 3.66 -0.21 15.55
CA ARG A 109 5.00 0.03 16.08
C ARG A 109 5.93 0.42 14.94
N ALA A 110 6.97 1.19 15.27
CA ALA A 110 7.89 1.69 14.27
C ALA A 110 9.31 1.82 14.81
N ASN A 111 10.27 1.73 13.89
CA ASN A 111 11.67 2.02 14.16
C ASN A 111 12.12 3.25 13.38
N LYS A 112 13.02 4.01 13.98
CA LYS A 112 13.70 5.13 13.34
C LYS A 112 14.59 4.63 12.21
N SER A 113 14.61 5.34 11.10
CA SER A 113 15.69 5.26 10.12
C SER A 113 16.87 6.04 10.69
N LEU A 114 17.70 5.40 11.53
CA LEU A 114 18.68 6.09 12.38
C LEU A 114 19.55 7.09 11.62
N ARG A 115 20.11 6.69 10.48
CA ARG A 115 20.94 7.60 9.67
C ARG A 115 20.17 8.85 9.26
N ALA A 116 18.96 8.69 8.71
CA ALA A 116 18.15 9.80 8.27
C ALA A 116 17.63 10.63 9.44
N PHE A 117 17.18 9.97 10.50
CA PHE A 117 16.61 10.63 11.68
C PHE A 117 17.67 11.50 12.37
N ASN A 118 18.83 10.93 12.68
CA ASN A 118 19.93 11.65 13.32
C ASN A 118 20.48 12.76 12.43
N TYR A 119 20.65 12.50 11.14
CA TYR A 119 21.06 13.52 10.18
C TYR A 119 20.13 14.73 10.16
N VAL A 120 18.82 14.50 10.14
CA VAL A 120 17.83 15.59 10.19
C VAL A 120 17.94 16.37 11.51
N VAL A 121 17.97 15.66 12.64
CA VAL A 121 18.12 16.31 13.96
C VAL A 121 19.41 17.15 14.03
N ASP A 122 20.53 16.64 13.54
CA ASP A 122 21.82 17.35 13.58
C ASP A 122 21.82 18.58 12.65
N CYS A 123 21.23 18.49 11.46
CA CYS A 123 21.05 19.65 10.60
C CYS A 123 20.21 20.73 11.30
N LEU A 124 19.03 20.36 11.81
CA LEU A 124 18.13 21.30 12.46
C LEU A 124 18.76 21.96 13.70
N SER A 125 19.48 21.20 14.52
CA SER A 125 20.15 21.71 15.72
C SER A 125 21.26 22.73 15.39
N THR A 126 21.86 22.63 14.20
CA THR A 126 22.87 23.58 13.70
C THR A 126 22.30 24.74 12.89
N GLY A 127 20.98 24.92 12.88
CA GLY A 127 20.31 26.00 12.14
C GLY A 127 20.20 25.77 10.63
N LYS A 128 20.35 24.54 10.17
CA LYS A 128 20.35 24.19 8.74
C LYS A 128 19.21 23.24 8.40
N GLN A 129 18.69 23.36 7.18
CA GLN A 129 17.80 22.34 6.65
C GLN A 129 18.59 21.13 6.11
N PRO A 130 18.07 19.91 6.22
CA PRO A 130 18.72 18.74 5.64
C PRO A 130 18.76 18.85 4.09
N ASP A 131 19.78 18.26 3.49
CA ASP A 131 19.93 18.22 2.03
C ASP A 131 18.77 17.45 1.37
N LYS A 132 18.13 18.08 0.40
CA LYS A 132 16.94 17.57 -0.27
C LYS A 132 17.22 16.27 -1.03
N SER A 133 18.40 16.12 -1.63
CA SER A 133 18.74 14.90 -2.38
C SER A 133 18.92 13.70 -1.44
N THR A 134 19.58 13.92 -0.31
CA THR A 134 19.78 12.89 0.73
C THR A 134 18.45 12.43 1.31
N ILE A 135 17.58 13.37 1.69
CA ILE A 135 16.24 13.06 2.21
C ILE A 135 15.37 12.38 1.15
N GLY A 136 15.43 12.85 -0.11
CA GLY A 136 14.69 12.28 -1.23
C GLY A 136 15.03 10.81 -1.52
N LYS A 137 16.29 10.41 -1.33
CA LYS A 137 16.72 9.01 -1.50
C LYS A 137 16.10 8.09 -0.44
N ILE A 138 15.90 8.56 0.78
CA ILE A 138 15.36 7.77 1.89
C ILE A 138 13.82 7.84 1.91
N GLY A 139 13.26 9.05 1.89
CA GLY A 139 11.84 9.33 1.82
C GLY A 139 11.06 9.17 3.13
N TYR A 140 11.69 8.73 4.23
CA TYR A 140 11.05 8.56 5.54
C TYR A 140 12.05 8.63 6.69
N LEU A 141 11.58 9.04 7.86
CA LEU A 141 12.35 9.05 9.11
C LEU A 141 11.95 7.91 10.06
N TYR A 142 10.68 7.48 9.98
CA TYR A 142 10.16 6.32 10.68
C TYR A 142 9.67 5.25 9.71
N ARG A 143 9.82 4.00 10.10
CA ARG A 143 9.37 2.83 9.36
C ARG A 143 8.49 1.97 10.26
N THR A 144 7.22 1.86 9.92
CA THR A 144 6.29 0.92 10.55
C THR A 144 6.61 -0.50 10.12
N THR A 145 6.42 -1.46 11.01
CA THR A 145 6.72 -2.87 10.73
C THR A 145 5.54 -3.63 10.18
N ALA A 146 4.36 -3.27 10.60
CA ALA A 146 3.13 -3.80 10.07
C ALA A 146 2.04 -2.78 10.27
N VAL A 147 1.32 -2.47 9.20
CA VAL A 147 0.06 -1.78 9.25
C VAL A 147 -0.92 -2.74 8.60
N TYR A 148 -1.56 -3.54 9.41
CA TYR A 148 -2.56 -4.49 8.93
C TYR A 148 -3.95 -3.92 9.16
N GLY A 149 -4.71 -3.79 8.09
CA GLY A 149 -6.13 -3.60 8.17
C GLY A 149 -6.81 -4.87 8.63
N SER A 150 -7.52 -4.83 9.75
CA SER A 150 -8.32 -5.94 10.28
C SER A 150 -7.61 -7.31 10.41
N GLY A 151 -6.27 -7.31 10.38
CA GLY A 151 -5.44 -8.49 10.58
C GLY A 151 -4.99 -8.67 12.02
N LYS A 152 -3.80 -9.25 12.24
CA LYS A 152 -3.25 -9.56 13.58
C LYS A 152 -3.19 -8.37 14.55
N PHE A 153 -3.19 -7.13 14.05
CA PHE A 153 -3.12 -5.92 14.86
C PHE A 153 -4.38 -5.05 14.80
N GLY A 154 -5.34 -5.39 13.94
CA GLY A 154 -6.62 -4.72 13.90
C GLY A 154 -7.47 -5.18 15.09
N LEU A 155 -7.79 -4.25 15.99
CA LEU A 155 -8.64 -4.53 17.16
C LEU A 155 -10.08 -4.09 16.93
N ALA A 156 -10.33 -3.30 15.89
CA ALA A 156 -11.64 -2.78 15.63
C ALA A 156 -12.62 -3.89 15.26
N ASP A 157 -13.64 -4.05 16.07
CA ASP A 157 -14.81 -4.82 15.72
C ASP A 157 -15.58 -4.05 14.63
N ARG A 158 -15.53 -4.52 13.39
CA ARG A 158 -16.21 -3.88 12.26
C ARG A 158 -17.71 -3.71 12.49
N PHE A 159 -18.32 -4.56 13.24
CA PHE A 159 -19.73 -4.42 13.59
C PHE A 159 -19.98 -3.15 14.42
N ARG A 160 -19.08 -2.81 15.32
CA ARG A 160 -19.17 -1.61 16.18
C ARG A 160 -18.90 -0.31 15.45
N ILE A 161 -18.15 -0.36 14.35
CA ILE A 161 -17.79 0.83 13.54
C ILE A 161 -18.54 0.91 12.21
N LYS A 162 -19.55 0.04 11.99
CA LYS A 162 -20.29 -0.04 10.73
C LYS A 162 -20.93 1.27 10.29
N ASP A 163 -21.32 2.11 11.25
CA ASP A 163 -21.96 3.42 11.01
C ASP A 163 -20.94 4.57 10.91
N ARG A 164 -19.67 4.25 10.72
CA ARG A 164 -18.55 5.19 10.66
C ARG A 164 -17.84 5.10 9.31
N PRO A 165 -18.38 5.69 8.25
CA PRO A 165 -17.83 5.57 6.89
C PRO A 165 -16.38 6.07 6.80
N GLU A 166 -16.00 6.99 7.67
CA GLU A 166 -14.65 7.54 7.74
C GLU A 166 -13.57 6.52 8.15
N ILE A 167 -13.94 5.46 8.87
CA ILE A 167 -13.00 4.43 9.36
C ILE A 167 -13.38 2.99 8.99
N VAL A 168 -14.61 2.72 8.57
CA VAL A 168 -15.06 1.36 8.22
C VAL A 168 -14.57 0.91 6.84
N GLY A 169 -14.21 1.84 5.99
CA GLY A 169 -13.70 1.55 4.65
C GLY A 169 -12.37 0.81 4.69
N PRO A 170 -11.99 0.18 3.58
CA PRO A 170 -10.74 -0.56 3.47
C PRO A 170 -9.54 0.30 3.86
N PHE A 171 -8.66 -0.22 4.71
CA PHE A 171 -7.43 0.42 5.18
C PHE A 171 -7.58 1.79 5.86
N ARG A 172 -8.80 2.21 6.20
CA ARG A 172 -9.04 3.55 6.76
C ARG A 172 -8.36 3.76 8.10
N LEU A 173 -8.45 2.79 9.00
CA LEU A 173 -7.81 2.87 10.32
C LEU A 173 -6.29 2.92 10.22
N GLU A 174 -5.72 2.10 9.34
CA GLU A 174 -4.28 2.05 9.11
C GLU A 174 -3.78 3.34 8.47
N MET A 175 -4.49 3.85 7.47
CA MET A 175 -4.14 5.11 6.82
C MET A 175 -4.23 6.28 7.79
N MET A 176 -5.25 6.31 8.64
CA MET A 176 -5.38 7.32 9.69
C MET A 176 -4.19 7.27 10.65
N LEU A 177 -3.87 6.10 11.18
CA LEU A 177 -2.74 5.93 12.08
C LEU A 177 -1.44 6.40 11.43
N VAL A 178 -1.13 5.91 10.23
CA VAL A 178 0.13 6.24 9.54
C VAL A 178 0.25 7.71 9.20
N TYR A 179 -0.85 8.34 8.78
CA TYR A 179 -0.85 9.77 8.47
C TYR A 179 -0.46 10.63 9.67
N PHE A 180 -0.96 10.29 10.86
CA PHE A 180 -0.64 11.03 12.08
C PHE A 180 0.69 10.62 12.73
N VAL A 181 1.14 9.40 12.54
CA VAL A 181 2.52 9.01 12.89
C VAL A 181 3.53 9.84 12.10
N ARG A 182 3.22 10.20 10.86
CA ARG A 182 4.04 11.13 10.07
C ARG A 182 4.19 12.48 10.75
N GLN A 183 3.09 13.04 11.28
CA GLN A 183 3.13 14.32 12.00
C GLN A 183 3.94 14.22 13.31
N PHE A 184 3.71 13.16 14.10
CA PHE A 184 4.51 12.89 15.29
C PHE A 184 6.01 12.87 14.98
N THR A 185 6.39 12.29 13.86
CA THR A 185 7.79 12.20 13.43
C THR A 185 8.42 13.59 13.24
N PHE A 186 7.70 14.52 12.61
CA PHE A 186 8.18 15.89 12.39
C PHE A 186 8.29 16.68 13.71
N ASP A 187 7.27 16.57 14.54
CA ASP A 187 7.26 17.22 15.85
C ASP A 187 8.41 16.71 16.74
N GLN A 188 8.69 15.41 16.69
CA GLN A 188 9.77 14.80 17.48
C GLN A 188 11.15 15.27 17.04
N VAL A 189 11.46 15.31 15.73
CA VAL A 189 12.78 15.79 15.27
C VAL A 189 12.97 17.28 15.59
N ASN A 190 11.93 18.09 15.45
CA ASN A 190 11.96 19.51 15.83
C ASN A 190 12.20 19.69 17.33
N HIS A 191 11.52 18.89 18.16
CA HIS A 191 11.67 18.92 19.61
C HIS A 191 13.09 18.55 20.05
N ILE A 192 13.65 17.45 19.54
CA ILE A 192 15.00 17.01 19.88
C ILE A 192 16.04 18.04 19.43
N ALA A 193 15.91 18.57 18.21
CA ALA A 193 16.82 19.62 17.72
C ALA A 193 16.77 20.87 18.60
N LYS A 194 15.58 21.31 18.99
CA LYS A 194 15.36 22.44 19.89
C LYS A 194 15.93 22.20 21.28
N SER A 195 15.78 21.00 21.82
CA SER A 195 16.36 20.60 23.10
C SER A 195 17.89 20.58 23.08
N LYS A 196 18.48 20.06 21.97
CA LYS A 196 19.95 20.06 21.79
C LYS A 196 20.54 21.46 21.67
N SER A 197 19.85 22.35 20.96
CA SER A 197 20.39 23.68 20.63
C SER A 197 19.29 24.76 20.67
N PRO A 198 18.82 25.18 21.85
CA PRO A 198 17.67 26.09 22.00
C PRO A 198 17.78 27.42 21.25
N LYS A 199 19.02 27.89 21.02
CA LYS A 199 19.26 29.22 20.41
C LYS A 199 19.41 29.13 18.88
N SER A 200 19.91 28.04 18.34
CA SER A 200 20.28 27.92 16.92
C SER A 200 19.37 26.97 16.14
N ALA A 201 18.62 26.10 16.81
CA ALA A 201 17.77 25.14 16.14
C ALA A 201 16.65 25.82 15.34
N VAL A 202 16.42 25.28 14.15
CA VAL A 202 15.34 25.65 13.24
C VAL A 202 14.35 24.49 13.10
N GLU A 203 13.12 24.79 12.73
CA GLU A 203 12.10 23.78 12.43
C GLU A 203 12.32 23.21 11.03
N LEU A 204 11.92 21.96 10.84
CA LEU A 204 11.98 21.27 9.54
C LEU A 204 11.05 21.97 8.54
N ASP A 205 11.59 22.34 7.39
CA ASP A 205 10.86 23.04 6.33
C ASP A 205 9.63 22.25 5.87
N LYS A 206 8.49 22.92 5.68
CA LYS A 206 7.22 22.31 5.29
C LYS A 206 7.30 21.52 3.97
N ASN A 207 8.10 21.98 3.00
CA ASN A 207 8.27 21.26 1.74
C ASN A 207 9.06 19.96 1.95
N ILE A 208 10.04 19.99 2.85
CA ILE A 208 10.77 18.79 3.26
C ILE A 208 9.83 17.83 4.02
N CYS A 209 9.03 18.34 4.96
CA CYS A 209 7.99 17.54 5.63
C CYS A 209 7.06 16.86 4.62
N ARG A 210 6.57 17.60 3.62
CA ARG A 210 5.72 17.03 2.56
C ARG A 210 6.42 15.93 1.77
N SER A 211 7.72 16.04 1.55
CA SER A 211 8.52 15.06 0.80
C SER A 211 8.80 13.79 1.57
N LEU A 212 8.55 13.80 2.87
CA LEU A 212 8.73 12.65 3.74
C LEU A 212 7.38 11.98 4.01
N GLY A 213 7.39 10.67 3.96
CA GLY A 213 6.28 9.82 4.37
C GLY A 213 6.66 8.92 5.53
N ILE A 214 5.93 7.84 5.70
CA ILE A 214 6.25 6.74 6.61
C ILE A 214 6.61 5.50 5.81
N GLY A 215 7.82 4.99 6.02
CA GLY A 215 8.26 3.74 5.42
C GLY A 215 7.47 2.56 5.99
N ASN A 216 7.18 1.58 5.15
CA ASN A 216 6.65 0.30 5.58
C ASN A 216 7.65 -0.79 5.18
N SER A 217 8.25 -1.47 6.18
CA SER A 217 9.22 -2.54 5.92
C SER A 217 8.57 -3.79 5.34
N THR A 218 7.29 -3.97 5.61
CA THR A 218 6.46 -5.00 5.00
C THR A 218 5.61 -4.41 3.87
N GLY A 219 6.24 -3.59 3.04
CA GLY A 219 5.53 -2.86 1.98
C GLY A 219 4.66 -3.73 1.09
N LEU A 220 5.02 -4.99 0.94
CA LEU A 220 4.17 -6.01 0.32
C LEU A 220 3.15 -6.62 1.30
N GLY A 221 3.22 -6.35 2.59
CA GLY A 221 2.25 -6.87 3.57
C GLY A 221 0.83 -6.42 3.28
N MET A 222 0.65 -5.23 2.71
CA MET A 222 -0.67 -4.78 2.27
C MET A 222 -1.12 -5.46 0.97
N ALA A 223 -0.22 -5.83 0.07
CA ALA A 223 -0.57 -6.59 -1.12
C ALA A 223 -1.09 -8.00 -0.77
N PRO A 224 -0.44 -8.79 0.11
CA PRO A 224 -1.03 -10.03 0.62
C PRO A 224 -2.41 -9.84 1.25
N PHE A 225 -2.59 -8.77 2.02
CA PHE A 225 -3.89 -8.47 2.60
C PHE A 225 -4.97 -8.27 1.53
N ILE A 226 -4.68 -7.54 0.46
CA ILE A 226 -5.63 -7.35 -0.65
C ILE A 226 -5.93 -8.66 -1.35
N ILE A 227 -4.93 -9.52 -1.55
CA ILE A 227 -5.13 -10.86 -2.15
C ILE A 227 -6.09 -11.69 -1.31
N ASN A 228 -6.08 -11.51 0.02
CA ASN A 228 -6.98 -12.18 0.93
C ASN A 228 -8.39 -11.55 0.97
N HIS A 229 -8.59 -10.46 0.24
CA HIS A 229 -9.87 -9.76 0.10
C HIS A 229 -10.30 -9.67 -1.37
N PRO A 230 -10.66 -10.79 -1.99
CA PRO A 230 -10.94 -10.87 -3.43
C PRO A 230 -12.07 -9.95 -3.89
N THR A 231 -13.09 -9.73 -3.08
CA THR A 231 -14.18 -8.79 -3.41
C THR A 231 -13.68 -7.35 -3.46
N LEU A 232 -12.82 -6.95 -2.53
CA LEU A 232 -12.19 -5.63 -2.57
C LEU A 232 -11.37 -5.44 -3.84
N LEU A 233 -10.58 -6.45 -4.20
CA LEU A 233 -9.76 -6.46 -5.41
C LEU A 233 -10.63 -6.31 -6.66
N ASN A 234 -11.67 -7.12 -6.77
CA ASN A 234 -12.63 -7.05 -7.87
C ASN A 234 -13.27 -5.66 -7.97
N ASN A 235 -13.76 -5.11 -6.88
CA ASN A 235 -14.43 -3.81 -6.87
C ASN A 235 -13.48 -2.70 -7.28
N TRP A 236 -12.23 -2.75 -6.81
CA TRP A 236 -11.23 -1.76 -7.21
C TRP A 236 -10.90 -1.83 -8.70
N ILE A 237 -10.65 -3.02 -9.26
CA ILE A 237 -10.35 -3.17 -10.69
C ILE A 237 -11.57 -2.78 -11.52
N THR A 238 -12.78 -3.15 -11.10
CA THR A 238 -14.01 -2.74 -11.76
C THR A 238 -14.14 -1.22 -11.81
N ALA A 239 -13.88 -0.53 -10.70
CA ALA A 239 -13.89 0.93 -10.66
C ALA A 239 -12.86 1.53 -11.62
N ARG A 240 -11.64 0.97 -11.66
CA ARG A 240 -10.58 1.37 -12.59
C ARG A 240 -11.01 1.19 -14.05
N GLU A 241 -11.53 0.03 -14.41
CA GLU A 241 -11.97 -0.27 -15.77
C GLU A 241 -13.13 0.64 -16.21
N VAL A 242 -14.09 0.91 -15.32
CA VAL A 242 -15.18 1.84 -15.59
C VAL A 242 -14.67 3.26 -15.81
N ALA A 243 -13.73 3.72 -14.98
CA ALA A 243 -13.12 5.05 -15.14
C ALA A 243 -12.37 5.15 -16.48
N LEU A 244 -11.52 4.16 -16.78
CA LEU A 244 -10.77 4.11 -18.04
C LEU A 244 -11.69 4.13 -19.26
N LYS A 245 -12.74 3.30 -19.24
CA LYS A 245 -13.73 3.27 -20.32
C LYS A 245 -14.37 4.63 -20.54
N LYS A 246 -14.85 5.29 -19.49
CA LYS A 246 -15.48 6.62 -19.59
C LYS A 246 -14.50 7.66 -20.15
N ILE A 247 -13.23 7.64 -19.74
CA ILE A 247 -12.21 8.56 -20.24
C ILE A 247 -11.93 8.32 -21.73
N ARG A 248 -11.86 7.06 -22.16
CA ARG A 248 -11.68 6.69 -23.58
C ARG A 248 -12.87 7.10 -24.45
N GLU A 249 -14.08 7.12 -23.89
CA GLU A 249 -15.31 7.52 -24.56
C GLU A 249 -15.49 9.05 -24.67
N LEU A 250 -14.62 9.86 -24.06
CA LEU A 250 -14.65 11.31 -24.20
C LEU A 250 -14.41 11.72 -25.65
N LYS A 251 -15.44 12.32 -26.27
CA LYS A 251 -15.32 12.76 -27.67
C LYS A 251 -14.24 13.82 -27.83
N ARG A 252 -14.18 14.78 -26.91
CA ARG A 252 -13.16 15.84 -26.91
C ARG A 252 -12.59 16.02 -25.51
N ILE A 253 -11.33 16.41 -25.49
CA ILE A 253 -10.59 16.66 -24.25
C ILE A 253 -10.44 18.17 -24.11
N ASN A 254 -10.79 18.68 -22.94
CA ASN A 254 -10.54 20.07 -22.58
C ASN A 254 -9.03 20.31 -22.52
N ILE A 255 -8.58 21.46 -23.02
CA ILE A 255 -7.14 21.82 -23.02
C ILE A 255 -6.53 21.85 -21.61
N ASN A 256 -7.30 22.23 -20.60
CA ASN A 256 -6.83 22.23 -19.22
C ASN A 256 -6.58 20.80 -18.70
N ASP A 257 -7.48 19.87 -19.02
CA ASP A 257 -7.36 18.46 -18.64
C ASP A 257 -6.16 17.81 -19.35
N TYR A 258 -5.97 18.14 -20.62
CA TYR A 258 -4.81 17.66 -21.35
C TYR A 258 -3.51 18.24 -20.82
N SER A 259 -3.46 19.53 -20.53
CA SER A 259 -2.28 20.17 -19.92
C SER A 259 -1.95 19.58 -18.56
N TYR A 260 -2.97 19.28 -17.76
CA TYR A 260 -2.77 18.61 -16.46
C TYR A 260 -2.23 17.18 -16.64
N PHE A 261 -2.75 16.43 -17.60
CA PHE A 261 -2.20 15.11 -17.96
C PHE A 261 -0.72 15.20 -18.35
N LEU A 262 -0.34 16.17 -19.20
CA LEU A 262 1.06 16.38 -19.58
C LEU A 262 1.95 16.75 -18.39
N ASP A 263 1.47 17.56 -17.46
CA ASP A 263 2.23 17.90 -16.25
C ASP A 263 2.46 16.66 -15.36
N CYS A 264 1.46 15.79 -15.26
CA CYS A 264 1.59 14.50 -14.57
C CYS A 264 2.65 13.63 -15.26
N LEU A 265 2.63 13.54 -16.58
CA LEU A 265 3.59 12.78 -17.37
C LEU A 265 5.02 13.32 -17.19
N LYS A 266 5.24 14.63 -17.26
CA LYS A 266 6.56 15.26 -17.04
C LYS A 266 7.10 14.94 -15.64
N LYS A 267 6.28 15.02 -14.60
CA LYS A 267 6.66 14.65 -13.23
C LYS A 267 7.02 13.18 -13.11
N SER A 268 6.25 12.31 -13.77
CA SER A 268 6.50 10.87 -13.83
C SER A 268 7.83 10.55 -14.49
N LEU A 269 8.08 11.12 -15.65
CA LEU A 269 9.34 10.98 -16.38
C LEU A 269 10.53 11.32 -15.49
N LYS A 270 10.51 12.50 -14.86
CA LYS A 270 11.59 12.94 -13.96
C LYS A 270 11.85 11.94 -12.84
N ASN A 271 10.78 11.42 -12.22
CA ASN A 271 10.90 10.45 -11.14
C ASN A 271 11.49 9.11 -11.61
N ILE A 272 10.97 8.56 -12.71
CA ILE A 272 11.39 7.25 -13.24
C ILE A 272 12.82 7.29 -13.77
N PHE A 273 13.22 8.37 -14.43
CA PHE A 273 14.59 8.51 -14.91
C PHE A 273 15.63 8.59 -13.80
N SER A 274 15.23 8.93 -12.57
CA SER A 274 16.11 8.91 -11.40
C SER A 274 16.31 7.50 -10.78
N TRP A 275 15.60 6.50 -11.27
CA TRP A 275 15.69 5.15 -10.69
C TRP A 275 16.97 4.43 -11.12
N GLU A 276 17.65 3.86 -10.14
CA GLU A 276 18.86 3.06 -10.30
C GLU A 276 18.73 1.77 -9.46
N THR A 277 19.28 0.68 -9.95
CA THR A 277 19.28 -0.63 -9.29
C THR A 277 20.50 -1.45 -9.66
N ASP A 278 20.94 -2.33 -8.76
CA ASP A 278 22.00 -3.31 -9.01
C ASP A 278 21.45 -4.65 -9.54
N SER A 279 20.16 -4.87 -9.47
CA SER A 279 19.49 -6.08 -9.97
C SER A 279 19.34 -6.04 -11.49
N ASP A 280 19.89 -7.04 -12.18
CA ASP A 280 19.82 -7.12 -13.65
C ASP A 280 18.39 -7.30 -14.17
N TYR A 281 17.53 -8.00 -13.44
CA TYR A 281 16.11 -8.10 -13.76
C TYR A 281 15.41 -6.75 -13.72
N GLN A 282 15.66 -5.99 -12.66
CA GLN A 282 15.07 -4.67 -12.50
C GLN A 282 15.65 -3.66 -13.49
N LYS A 283 16.96 -3.71 -13.78
CA LYS A 283 17.58 -2.84 -14.78
C LYS A 283 16.84 -2.90 -16.11
N LYS A 284 16.61 -4.11 -16.60
CA LYS A 284 15.92 -4.32 -17.88
C LYS A 284 14.49 -3.77 -17.84
N LYS A 285 13.72 -4.05 -16.79
CA LYS A 285 12.33 -3.58 -16.67
C LYS A 285 12.25 -2.06 -16.51
N ILE A 286 13.11 -1.47 -15.69
CA ILE A 286 13.18 -0.02 -15.53
C ILE A 286 13.61 0.64 -16.85
N GLN A 287 14.55 0.04 -17.59
CA GLN A 287 14.94 0.58 -18.88
C GLN A 287 13.79 0.50 -19.90
N ASN A 288 13.08 -0.61 -19.97
CA ASN A 288 11.89 -0.72 -20.83
C ASN A 288 10.86 0.36 -20.49
N LEU A 289 10.58 0.59 -19.20
CA LEU A 289 9.66 1.64 -18.79
C LEU A 289 10.13 3.04 -19.17
N LYS A 290 11.45 3.32 -19.04
CA LYS A 290 12.04 4.60 -19.48
C LYS A 290 11.87 4.79 -20.99
N ASP A 291 12.07 3.74 -21.77
CA ASP A 291 11.93 3.77 -23.22
C ASP A 291 10.47 3.91 -23.65
N ASP A 292 9.55 3.23 -22.97
CA ASP A 292 8.11 3.38 -23.18
C ASP A 292 7.63 4.82 -22.96
N LEU A 293 8.09 5.46 -21.89
CA LEU A 293 7.67 6.83 -21.61
C LEU A 293 8.27 7.85 -22.58
N LYS A 294 9.42 7.57 -23.22
CA LYS A 294 9.91 8.36 -24.36
C LYS A 294 9.00 8.21 -25.56
N LYS A 295 8.66 6.96 -25.94
CA LYS A 295 7.70 6.71 -27.04
C LYS A 295 6.36 7.42 -26.81
N VAL A 296 5.89 7.44 -25.56
CA VAL A 296 4.67 8.18 -25.19
C VAL A 296 4.82 9.66 -25.49
N THR A 297 5.94 10.28 -25.11
CA THR A 297 6.18 11.70 -25.37
C THR A 297 6.17 11.98 -26.89
N ASP A 298 6.91 11.19 -27.66
CA ASP A 298 6.98 11.31 -29.12
C ASP A 298 5.60 11.15 -29.78
N PHE A 299 4.80 10.19 -29.31
CA PHE A 299 3.44 9.99 -29.80
C PHE A 299 2.54 11.21 -29.53
N LEU A 300 2.57 11.74 -28.31
CA LEU A 300 1.74 12.88 -27.92
C LEU A 300 2.13 14.14 -28.71
N ASP A 301 3.41 14.41 -28.86
CA ASP A 301 3.90 15.57 -29.59
C ASP A 301 3.51 15.52 -31.08
N THR A 302 3.40 14.32 -31.64
CA THR A 302 3.10 14.12 -33.07
C THR A 302 1.60 14.05 -33.35
N ASN A 303 0.81 13.45 -32.46
CA ASN A 303 -0.56 13.02 -32.77
C ASN A 303 -1.64 13.84 -32.07
N TYR A 304 -1.32 14.66 -31.07
CA TYR A 304 -2.31 15.44 -30.35
C TYR A 304 -2.81 16.64 -31.18
N SER A 305 -4.12 16.83 -31.18
CA SER A 305 -4.80 18.04 -31.65
C SER A 305 -6.07 18.24 -30.84
N GLU A 306 -6.34 19.48 -30.43
CA GLU A 306 -7.60 19.84 -29.73
C GLU A 306 -8.86 19.50 -30.53
N LYS A 307 -8.75 19.46 -31.86
CA LYS A 307 -9.88 19.14 -32.76
C LYS A 307 -10.07 17.63 -32.95
N LYS A 308 -9.17 16.79 -32.41
CA LYS A 308 -9.19 15.36 -32.62
C LYS A 308 -10.24 14.70 -31.72
N ASP A 309 -11.20 14.03 -32.34
CA ASP A 309 -12.23 13.30 -31.64
C ASP A 309 -11.63 11.98 -31.08
N TYR A 310 -12.04 11.60 -29.88
CA TYR A 310 -11.66 10.35 -29.19
C TYR A 310 -10.14 10.13 -29.04
N PHE A 311 -9.38 11.19 -28.86
CA PHE A 311 -7.92 11.13 -28.78
C PHE A 311 -7.41 10.16 -27.71
N PHE A 312 -7.99 10.14 -26.50
CA PHE A 312 -7.54 9.22 -25.44
C PHE A 312 -7.84 7.75 -25.75
N ASN A 313 -8.85 7.45 -26.53
CA ASN A 313 -9.07 6.10 -27.00
C ASN A 313 -8.00 5.68 -28.01
N GLU A 314 -7.67 6.52 -28.97
CA GLU A 314 -6.59 6.24 -29.93
C GLU A 314 -5.25 6.07 -29.23
N PHE A 315 -4.93 6.98 -28.30
CA PHE A 315 -3.71 6.91 -27.51
C PHE A 315 -3.62 5.62 -26.70
N TYR A 316 -4.71 5.21 -26.06
CA TYR A 316 -4.74 3.98 -25.29
C TYR A 316 -4.54 2.73 -26.16
N LEU A 317 -5.21 2.65 -27.30
CA LEU A 317 -5.04 1.53 -28.25
C LEU A 317 -3.60 1.46 -28.77
N TRP A 318 -3.02 2.61 -29.13
CA TRP A 318 -1.61 2.67 -29.49
C TRP A 318 -0.71 2.21 -28.33
N ALA A 319 -1.00 2.58 -27.11
CA ALA A 319 -0.23 2.17 -25.93
C ALA A 319 -0.28 0.65 -25.71
N GLU A 320 -1.44 0.01 -25.89
CA GLU A 320 -1.58 -1.45 -25.82
C GLU A 320 -0.67 -2.20 -26.82
N GLU A 321 -0.44 -1.61 -27.98
CA GLU A 321 0.38 -2.23 -29.04
C GLU A 321 1.89 -1.94 -28.91
N ASN A 322 2.26 -0.81 -28.28
CA ASN A 322 3.63 -0.29 -28.33
C ASN A 322 4.36 -0.24 -27.01
N LEU A 323 3.67 -0.42 -25.87
CA LEU A 323 4.25 -0.28 -24.55
C LEU A 323 4.27 -1.63 -23.80
N SER A 324 5.14 -1.71 -22.80
CA SER A 324 5.09 -2.79 -21.80
C SER A 324 3.87 -2.67 -20.90
N GLU A 325 3.53 -3.75 -20.19
CA GLU A 325 2.43 -3.72 -19.20
C GLU A 325 2.64 -2.63 -18.14
N GLU A 326 3.88 -2.42 -17.68
CA GLU A 326 4.22 -1.38 -16.73
C GLU A 326 3.99 0.03 -17.34
N GLY A 327 4.35 0.20 -18.62
CA GLY A 327 4.11 1.44 -19.36
C GLY A 327 2.62 1.74 -19.48
N ILE A 328 1.81 0.76 -19.84
CA ILE A 328 0.34 0.90 -19.92
C ILE A 328 -0.23 1.29 -18.56
N GLU A 329 0.18 0.64 -17.47
CA GLU A 329 -0.33 0.91 -16.13
C GLU A 329 0.00 2.34 -15.68
N TYR A 330 1.20 2.83 -16.00
CA TYR A 330 1.56 4.22 -15.77
C TYR A 330 0.65 5.18 -16.53
N ILE A 331 0.42 4.93 -17.82
CA ILE A 331 -0.44 5.77 -18.66
C ILE A 331 -1.88 5.78 -18.14
N VAL A 332 -2.44 4.62 -17.80
CA VAL A 332 -3.80 4.54 -17.24
C VAL A 332 -3.91 5.35 -15.95
N SER A 333 -2.92 5.27 -15.07
CA SER A 333 -2.90 6.09 -13.87
C SER A 333 -2.86 7.59 -14.16
N MET A 334 -2.13 8.02 -15.20
CA MET A 334 -2.06 9.44 -15.61
C MET A 334 -3.35 9.91 -16.27
N LEU A 335 -3.96 9.07 -17.11
CA LEU A 335 -5.22 9.40 -17.77
C LEU A 335 -6.35 9.69 -16.79
N MET A 336 -6.30 9.10 -15.60
CA MET A 336 -7.33 9.32 -14.57
C MET A 336 -7.16 10.63 -13.81
N GLU A 337 -5.97 11.23 -13.81
CA GLU A 337 -5.65 12.37 -12.96
C GLU A 337 -6.49 13.64 -13.22
N PRO A 338 -6.82 14.01 -14.46
CA PRO A 338 -7.64 15.19 -14.73
C PRO A 338 -9.12 15.04 -14.34
N PHE A 339 -9.63 13.80 -14.17
CA PHE A 339 -11.06 13.51 -14.15
C PHE A 339 -11.59 13.12 -12.78
N ASP A 340 -11.70 14.08 -11.87
CA ASP A 340 -12.28 13.88 -10.53
C ASP A 340 -13.76 13.50 -10.59
N ASP A 341 -14.52 14.11 -11.48
CA ASP A 341 -15.94 13.86 -11.71
C ASP A 341 -16.23 12.42 -12.16
N ILE A 342 -15.29 11.79 -12.85
CA ILE A 342 -15.39 10.37 -13.23
C ILE A 342 -14.91 9.44 -12.12
N THR A 343 -13.82 9.78 -11.42
CA THR A 343 -13.16 8.87 -10.49
C THR A 343 -13.76 8.90 -9.08
N GLU A 344 -14.15 10.06 -8.57
CA GLU A 344 -14.68 10.18 -7.19
C GLU A 344 -15.94 9.36 -6.92
N PRO A 345 -16.95 9.32 -7.80
CA PRO A 345 -18.12 8.49 -7.57
C PRO A 345 -17.83 6.99 -7.49
N LEU A 346 -16.74 6.55 -8.16
CA LEU A 346 -16.35 5.14 -8.16
C LEU A 346 -15.62 4.72 -6.90
N ILE A 347 -15.02 5.65 -6.16
CA ILE A 347 -14.32 5.36 -4.91
C ILE A 347 -15.27 4.73 -3.88
N ALA A 348 -16.51 5.17 -3.82
CA ALA A 348 -17.53 4.61 -2.93
C ALA A 348 -17.84 3.13 -3.20
N THR A 349 -17.55 2.63 -4.41
CA THR A 349 -17.76 1.22 -4.77
C THR A 349 -16.66 0.29 -4.27
N MET A 350 -15.53 0.85 -3.79
CA MET A 350 -14.40 0.08 -3.29
C MET A 350 -14.63 -0.37 -1.84
N SER A 351 -15.56 -1.28 -1.61
CA SER A 351 -15.87 -1.87 -0.30
C SER A 351 -15.72 -3.39 -0.34
N SER A 352 -15.49 -4.02 0.83
CA SER A 352 -15.14 -5.44 0.93
C SER A 352 -16.02 -6.25 1.89
N ASN A 353 -17.27 -5.85 2.11
CA ASN A 353 -18.07 -6.41 3.20
C ASN A 353 -18.52 -7.87 3.02
N GLU A 354 -18.29 -8.50 1.86
CA GLU A 354 -18.93 -9.77 1.51
C GLU A 354 -18.04 -11.02 1.61
N ASP A 355 -16.73 -10.89 1.73
CA ASP A 355 -15.81 -12.04 1.63
C ASP A 355 -16.01 -13.07 2.76
N LYS A 356 -16.48 -12.64 3.93
CA LYS A 356 -16.70 -13.51 5.06
C LYS A 356 -17.85 -14.51 4.86
N TYR A 357 -18.79 -14.19 4.00
CA TYR A 357 -20.05 -14.93 3.83
C TYR A 357 -20.10 -15.76 2.55
N PHE A 358 -19.02 -15.79 1.78
CA PHE A 358 -19.00 -16.62 0.59
C PHE A 358 -18.89 -18.10 0.96
N ASN A 359 -19.89 -18.87 0.58
CA ASN A 359 -19.92 -20.31 0.73
C ASN A 359 -19.76 -20.99 -0.64
N ILE A 360 -19.03 -22.10 -0.65
CA ILE A 360 -18.92 -22.95 -1.83
C ILE A 360 -20.32 -23.50 -2.16
N PRO A 361 -20.82 -23.33 -3.40
CA PRO A 361 -22.15 -23.82 -3.75
C PRO A 361 -22.25 -25.35 -3.65
N THR A 362 -23.28 -25.83 -2.96
CA THR A 362 -23.42 -27.27 -2.64
C THR A 362 -23.69 -28.15 -3.86
N HIS A 363 -24.23 -27.56 -4.95
CA HIS A 363 -24.53 -28.29 -6.18
C HIS A 363 -23.35 -28.42 -7.12
N LYS A 364 -22.24 -27.71 -6.88
CA LYS A 364 -21.04 -27.76 -7.73
C LYS A 364 -20.32 -29.10 -7.60
N THR A 365 -19.93 -29.64 -8.76
CA THR A 365 -19.19 -30.91 -8.91
C THR A 365 -17.70 -30.68 -9.01
N VAL A 366 -16.92 -31.76 -8.89
CA VAL A 366 -15.45 -31.70 -9.10
C VAL A 366 -15.13 -31.29 -10.54
N ARG A 367 -15.95 -31.69 -11.52
CA ARG A 367 -15.81 -31.26 -12.92
C ARG A 367 -15.94 -29.74 -13.05
N ASP A 368 -16.92 -29.12 -12.34
CA ASP A 368 -17.06 -27.66 -12.35
C ASP A 368 -15.80 -26.98 -11.80
N LEU A 369 -15.22 -27.52 -10.72
CA LEU A 369 -13.99 -27.04 -10.14
C LEU A 369 -12.81 -27.14 -11.13
N VAL A 370 -12.64 -28.28 -11.80
CA VAL A 370 -11.59 -28.47 -12.80
C VAL A 370 -11.73 -27.47 -13.95
N ASN A 371 -12.95 -27.28 -14.47
CA ASN A 371 -13.21 -26.30 -15.54
C ASN A 371 -12.86 -24.87 -15.12
N ILE A 372 -13.15 -24.49 -13.87
CA ILE A 372 -12.77 -23.18 -13.32
C ILE A 372 -11.25 -23.05 -13.26
N LEU A 373 -10.56 -24.09 -12.77
CA LEU A 373 -9.10 -24.07 -12.66
C LEU A 373 -8.43 -23.95 -14.04
N GLU A 374 -8.92 -24.68 -15.04
CA GLU A 374 -8.40 -24.58 -16.41
C GLU A 374 -8.64 -23.19 -17.02
N LYS A 375 -9.81 -22.63 -16.79
CA LYS A 375 -10.20 -21.33 -17.35
C LYS A 375 -9.41 -20.16 -16.74
N TYR A 376 -9.28 -20.12 -15.42
CA TYR A 376 -8.76 -18.94 -14.71
C TYR A 376 -7.33 -19.09 -14.19
N TYR A 377 -6.84 -20.34 -14.07
CA TYR A 377 -5.52 -20.63 -13.51
C TYR A 377 -4.64 -21.47 -14.44
N GLY A 378 -4.95 -21.44 -15.75
CA GLY A 378 -4.24 -22.23 -16.75
C GLY A 378 -2.72 -22.06 -16.76
N ASN A 379 -2.24 -20.89 -16.37
CA ASN A 379 -0.80 -20.62 -16.21
C ASN A 379 -0.19 -21.38 -15.03
N LEU A 380 -0.91 -21.46 -13.89
CA LEU A 380 -0.40 -22.07 -12.66
C LEU A 380 -0.42 -23.59 -12.70
N ILE A 381 -1.44 -24.18 -13.29
CA ILE A 381 -1.59 -25.64 -13.37
C ILE A 381 -0.55 -26.33 -14.26
N LYS A 382 0.15 -25.57 -15.10
CA LYS A 382 1.22 -26.05 -16.00
C LYS A 382 2.63 -25.89 -15.43
N ILE A 383 2.79 -25.22 -14.29
CA ILE A 383 4.10 -24.95 -13.71
C ILE A 383 4.60 -26.17 -12.94
N ASP A 384 5.83 -26.57 -13.20
CA ASP A 384 6.54 -27.57 -12.38
C ASP A 384 7.25 -26.87 -11.21
N PHE A 385 6.60 -26.80 -10.05
CA PHE A 385 7.14 -26.17 -8.85
C PHE A 385 8.27 -26.95 -8.16
N ASN A 386 8.62 -28.16 -8.63
CA ASN A 386 9.81 -28.88 -8.15
C ASN A 386 11.09 -28.23 -8.69
N LYS A 387 11.01 -27.45 -9.74
CA LYS A 387 12.13 -26.69 -10.27
C LYS A 387 12.21 -25.33 -9.55
N ASN A 388 13.30 -25.11 -8.83
CA ASN A 388 13.49 -23.86 -8.06
C ASN A 388 13.40 -22.60 -8.92
N GLU A 389 13.84 -22.64 -10.18
CA GLU A 389 13.75 -21.54 -11.12
C GLU A 389 12.31 -21.05 -11.35
N ASN A 390 11.31 -21.93 -11.27
CA ASN A 390 9.91 -21.56 -11.43
C ASN A 390 9.34 -20.83 -10.19
N ASN A 391 9.94 -21.04 -9.02
CA ASN A 391 9.50 -20.36 -7.79
C ASN A 391 9.95 -18.89 -7.75
N GLN A 392 11.05 -18.54 -8.43
CA GLN A 392 11.63 -17.18 -8.41
C GLN A 392 10.71 -16.11 -9.02
N ASN A 393 9.69 -16.53 -9.76
CA ASN A 393 8.70 -15.63 -10.35
C ASN A 393 7.60 -15.20 -9.37
N PHE A 394 7.62 -15.75 -8.15
CA PHE A 394 6.63 -15.45 -7.11
C PHE A 394 7.31 -14.87 -5.88
N TRP A 395 6.56 -14.12 -5.11
CA TRP A 395 7.02 -13.68 -3.81
C TRP A 395 6.28 -14.42 -2.67
N PHE A 396 6.87 -14.42 -1.49
CA PHE A 396 6.33 -15.05 -0.28
C PHE A 396 6.72 -14.22 0.96
N ILE A 397 6.10 -14.48 2.09
CA ILE A 397 6.52 -13.93 3.37
C ILE A 397 7.32 -14.97 4.14
N SER A 398 8.53 -14.59 4.54
CA SER A 398 9.39 -15.40 5.37
C SER A 398 8.80 -15.55 6.78
N GLN A 399 8.67 -16.77 7.28
CA GLN A 399 8.18 -17.05 8.64
C GLN A 399 9.08 -16.44 9.72
N ASN A 400 10.39 -16.50 9.52
CA ASN A 400 11.35 -16.06 10.53
C ASN A 400 11.52 -14.54 10.59
N LYS A 401 11.26 -13.84 9.48
CA LYS A 401 11.52 -12.40 9.37
C LYS A 401 10.27 -11.57 9.13
N GLU A 402 9.13 -12.21 8.86
CA GLU A 402 7.85 -11.56 8.52
C GLU A 402 8.03 -10.46 7.45
N GLU A 403 8.97 -10.62 6.55
CA GLU A 403 9.25 -9.69 5.47
C GLU A 403 9.03 -10.35 4.11
N PRO A 404 8.49 -9.63 3.13
CA PRO A 404 8.31 -10.13 1.78
C PRO A 404 9.65 -10.40 1.11
N ARG A 405 9.75 -11.52 0.39
CA ARG A 405 10.93 -11.95 -0.35
C ARG A 405 10.56 -12.46 -1.72
N ILE A 406 11.51 -12.37 -2.63
CA ILE A 406 11.40 -13.01 -3.95
C ILE A 406 11.79 -14.47 -3.82
N ALA A 407 11.02 -15.36 -4.44
CA ALA A 407 11.15 -16.79 -4.27
C ALA A 407 12.44 -17.40 -4.84
N ASN A 408 13.26 -16.66 -5.59
CA ASN A 408 14.61 -17.11 -5.95
C ASN A 408 15.54 -17.31 -4.74
N ARG A 409 15.14 -16.79 -3.59
CA ARG A 409 15.83 -16.96 -2.30
C ARG A 409 15.00 -17.78 -1.31
N PHE A 410 14.07 -18.55 -1.80
CA PHE A 410 13.20 -19.39 -0.98
C PHE A 410 13.98 -20.56 -0.39
N GLU A 411 14.39 -20.42 0.85
CA GLU A 411 15.07 -21.45 1.65
C GLU A 411 14.21 -21.97 2.80
N GLU A 412 13.00 -21.41 2.97
CA GLU A 412 12.12 -21.66 4.11
C GLU A 412 10.91 -22.46 3.68
N GLN A 413 10.54 -23.45 4.46
CA GLN A 413 9.26 -24.15 4.32
C GLN A 413 8.17 -23.40 5.08
N GLY A 414 6.95 -23.45 4.60
CA GLY A 414 5.78 -22.99 5.33
C GLY A 414 5.58 -21.47 5.29
N SER A 415 5.59 -20.89 4.09
CA SER A 415 5.00 -19.56 3.89
C SER A 415 3.50 -19.56 4.26
N GLU A 416 2.96 -18.38 4.59
CA GLU A 416 1.52 -18.27 4.87
C GLU A 416 0.69 -18.75 3.67
N LEU A 417 -0.43 -19.44 3.93
CA LEU A 417 -1.25 -20.11 2.92
C LEU A 417 -1.74 -19.16 1.81
N GLU A 418 -1.93 -17.90 2.12
CA GLU A 418 -2.52 -16.94 1.19
C GLU A 418 -1.49 -15.99 0.55
N GLN A 419 -0.22 -16.43 0.47
CA GLN A 419 0.81 -15.71 -0.27
C GLN A 419 0.87 -16.19 -1.73
N PRO A 420 1.27 -15.35 -2.70
CA PRO A 420 1.25 -15.72 -4.11
C PRO A 420 1.94 -17.04 -4.43
N LEU A 421 3.11 -17.30 -3.87
CA LEU A 421 3.80 -18.57 -4.09
C LEU A 421 3.04 -19.76 -3.49
N ALA A 422 2.53 -19.64 -2.26
CA ALA A 422 1.76 -20.68 -1.60
C ALA A 422 0.46 -20.95 -2.37
N ILE A 423 -0.28 -19.91 -2.73
CA ILE A 423 -1.50 -20.03 -3.54
C ILE A 423 -1.23 -20.72 -4.86
N ALA A 424 -0.17 -20.32 -5.57
CA ALA A 424 0.18 -20.90 -6.87
C ALA A 424 0.45 -22.41 -6.76
N ARG A 425 1.21 -22.83 -5.74
CA ARG A 425 1.48 -24.24 -5.45
C ARG A 425 0.23 -25.02 -5.07
N ASP A 426 -0.60 -24.45 -4.21
CA ASP A 426 -1.81 -25.11 -3.75
C ASP A 426 -2.85 -25.25 -4.88
N ILE A 427 -2.95 -24.27 -5.78
CA ILE A 427 -3.79 -24.40 -6.99
C ILE A 427 -3.27 -25.49 -7.91
N ASN A 428 -1.96 -25.57 -8.14
CA ASN A 428 -1.36 -26.64 -8.94
C ASN A 428 -1.64 -28.01 -8.31
N GLN A 429 -1.47 -28.15 -7.00
CA GLN A 429 -1.79 -29.38 -6.27
C GLN A 429 -3.30 -29.67 -6.29
N LEU A 430 -4.15 -28.65 -6.15
CA LEU A 430 -5.60 -28.79 -6.24
C LEU A 430 -6.01 -29.36 -7.60
N TYR A 431 -5.46 -28.82 -8.68
CA TYR A 431 -5.76 -29.30 -10.02
C TYR A 431 -5.38 -30.78 -10.18
N PHE A 432 -4.15 -31.14 -9.78
CA PHE A 432 -3.69 -32.54 -9.84
C PHE A 432 -4.60 -33.49 -9.05
N ARG A 433 -4.98 -33.14 -7.82
CA ARG A 433 -5.87 -33.97 -7.00
C ARG A 433 -7.29 -34.02 -7.56
N ALA A 434 -7.82 -32.88 -8.04
CA ALA A 434 -9.17 -32.82 -8.58
C ALA A 434 -9.33 -33.59 -9.89
N THR A 435 -8.35 -33.54 -10.78
CA THR A 435 -8.38 -34.29 -12.04
C THR A 435 -8.34 -35.81 -11.81
N ASN A 436 -7.69 -36.26 -10.73
CA ASN A 436 -7.63 -37.69 -10.35
C ASN A 436 -8.81 -38.12 -9.45
N PHE A 437 -9.73 -37.23 -9.14
CA PHE A 437 -10.91 -37.55 -8.34
C PHE A 437 -12.14 -37.82 -9.23
N LYS A 438 -13.17 -38.48 -8.68
CA LYS A 438 -14.40 -38.77 -9.43
C LYS A 438 -15.15 -37.50 -9.79
N GLN A 439 -15.16 -37.14 -11.07
CA GLN A 439 -15.63 -35.84 -11.59
C GLN A 439 -17.11 -35.53 -11.34
N SER A 440 -17.96 -36.55 -11.23
CA SER A 440 -19.39 -36.40 -11.00
C SER A 440 -19.77 -36.14 -9.52
N LEU A 441 -18.83 -36.27 -8.61
CA LEU A 441 -19.11 -36.06 -7.18
C LEU A 441 -19.15 -34.57 -6.83
N PRO A 442 -19.93 -34.21 -5.80
CA PRO A 442 -19.93 -32.84 -5.27
C PRO A 442 -18.55 -32.42 -4.75
N VAL A 443 -18.21 -31.13 -4.89
CA VAL A 443 -16.99 -30.56 -4.33
C VAL A 443 -16.89 -30.76 -2.82
N SER A 444 -18.03 -30.77 -2.12
CA SER A 444 -18.08 -31.07 -0.68
C SER A 444 -17.49 -32.44 -0.35
N ARG A 445 -17.73 -33.44 -1.20
CA ARG A 445 -17.14 -34.80 -1.02
C ARG A 445 -15.63 -34.77 -1.24
N PHE A 446 -15.16 -34.07 -2.26
CA PHE A 446 -13.73 -33.88 -2.48
C PHE A 446 -13.03 -33.22 -1.29
N LEU A 447 -13.67 -32.20 -0.67
CA LEU A 447 -13.13 -31.47 0.45
C LEU A 447 -13.06 -32.26 1.76
N LEU A 448 -13.85 -33.32 1.92
CA LEU A 448 -13.71 -34.22 3.08
C LEU A 448 -12.36 -34.94 3.07
N ASP A 449 -11.89 -35.30 1.88
CA ASP A 449 -10.61 -36.00 1.70
C ASP A 449 -9.42 -35.04 1.48
N ASN A 450 -9.70 -33.73 1.20
CA ASN A 450 -8.72 -32.70 0.86
C ASN A 450 -9.04 -31.37 1.57
N ASN A 451 -9.20 -31.39 2.88
CA ASN A 451 -9.60 -30.23 3.68
C ASN A 451 -8.51 -29.13 3.73
N ASP A 452 -7.25 -29.50 3.53
CA ASP A 452 -6.09 -28.62 3.40
C ASP A 452 -6.22 -27.64 2.24
N LEU A 453 -6.94 -28.03 1.17
CA LEU A 453 -7.15 -27.21 -0.02
C LEU A 453 -8.44 -26.36 -0.01
N ARG A 454 -9.16 -26.34 1.12
CA ARG A 454 -10.44 -25.61 1.20
C ARG A 454 -10.32 -24.12 0.84
N HIS A 455 -9.24 -23.49 1.24
CA HIS A 455 -9.01 -22.06 0.97
C HIS A 455 -8.88 -21.76 -0.53
N VAL A 456 -8.12 -22.56 -1.27
CA VAL A 456 -7.97 -22.38 -2.74
C VAL A 456 -9.19 -22.84 -3.52
N VAL A 457 -9.94 -23.84 -3.04
CA VAL A 457 -11.23 -24.20 -3.62
C VAL A 457 -12.23 -23.05 -3.49
N ARG A 458 -12.30 -22.44 -2.31
CA ARG A 458 -13.14 -21.26 -2.10
C ARG A 458 -12.75 -20.13 -3.04
N ARG A 459 -11.45 -19.89 -3.20
CA ARG A 459 -10.89 -18.87 -4.07
C ARG A 459 -11.24 -19.12 -5.54
N ALA A 460 -11.14 -20.37 -6.00
CA ALA A 460 -11.52 -20.75 -7.35
C ALA A 460 -13.00 -20.46 -7.66
N PHE A 461 -13.90 -20.68 -6.72
CA PHE A 461 -15.31 -20.34 -6.92
C PHE A 461 -15.60 -18.83 -6.78
N LEU A 462 -14.79 -18.10 -6.03
CA LEU A 462 -14.92 -16.65 -5.94
C LEU A 462 -14.64 -15.96 -7.29
N ILE A 463 -13.64 -16.43 -8.04
CA ILE A 463 -13.29 -15.81 -9.32
C ILE A 463 -14.40 -15.97 -10.37
N GLU A 464 -15.22 -17.02 -10.28
CA GLU A 464 -16.38 -17.19 -11.15
C GLU A 464 -17.42 -16.07 -10.94
N LYS A 465 -17.62 -15.64 -9.69
CA LYS A 465 -18.54 -14.56 -9.31
C LYS A 465 -17.92 -13.17 -9.47
N PHE A 466 -16.63 -13.05 -9.17
CA PHE A 466 -15.87 -11.80 -9.16
C PHE A 466 -14.67 -11.92 -10.09
N PRO A 467 -14.82 -11.64 -11.40
CA PRO A 467 -13.78 -11.92 -12.41
C PRO A 467 -12.41 -11.30 -12.15
N TYR A 468 -12.37 -10.20 -11.43
CA TYR A 468 -11.13 -9.51 -11.07
C TYR A 468 -10.65 -9.81 -9.64
N SER A 469 -11.17 -10.85 -8.99
CA SER A 469 -10.75 -11.22 -7.64
C SER A 469 -9.33 -11.80 -7.56
N GLU A 470 -8.73 -12.12 -8.71
CA GLU A 470 -7.34 -12.51 -8.86
C GLU A 470 -6.63 -11.56 -9.81
N ILE A 471 -5.49 -11.01 -9.39
CA ILE A 471 -4.57 -10.29 -10.28
C ILE A 471 -3.57 -11.33 -10.79
N GLN A 472 -3.97 -12.09 -11.78
CA GLN A 472 -3.22 -13.24 -12.30
C GLN A 472 -1.82 -12.85 -12.77
N ASP A 473 -1.71 -11.74 -13.48
CA ASP A 473 -0.45 -11.31 -14.07
C ASP A 473 0.53 -10.68 -13.06
N ASN A 474 0.02 -10.19 -11.92
CA ASN A 474 0.84 -9.45 -10.96
C ASN A 474 1.04 -10.18 -9.63
N THR A 475 0.05 -10.92 -9.17
CA THR A 475 0.04 -11.51 -7.82
C THR A 475 0.16 -13.02 -7.83
N ILE A 476 -0.42 -13.67 -8.82
CA ILE A 476 -0.43 -15.14 -8.98
C ILE A 476 0.20 -15.54 -10.31
N GLY A 477 0.55 -14.58 -11.15
CA GLY A 477 1.20 -14.83 -12.44
C GLY A 477 2.60 -15.45 -12.26
N HIS A 478 3.02 -16.19 -13.28
CA HIS A 478 4.29 -16.93 -13.28
C HIS A 478 5.54 -16.06 -13.49
N LYS A 479 5.39 -14.74 -13.62
CA LYS A 479 6.49 -13.79 -13.83
C LYS A 479 6.43 -12.59 -12.87
N LEU A 480 6.11 -12.83 -11.61
CA LEU A 480 6.06 -11.77 -10.62
C LEU A 480 7.47 -11.38 -10.18
N ILE A 481 7.89 -10.19 -10.54
CA ILE A 481 9.18 -9.59 -10.20
C ILE A 481 8.99 -8.24 -9.49
N PRO A 482 10.03 -7.64 -8.89
CA PRO A 482 9.88 -6.40 -8.13
C PRO A 482 9.20 -5.25 -8.87
N ILE A 483 9.41 -5.09 -10.17
CA ILE A 483 8.76 -4.02 -10.93
C ILE A 483 7.26 -4.29 -11.13
N ASP A 484 6.85 -5.53 -11.24
CA ASP A 484 5.44 -5.92 -11.30
C ASP A 484 4.75 -5.62 -9.96
N MET A 485 5.47 -5.76 -8.84
CA MET A 485 4.99 -5.33 -7.52
C MET A 485 4.87 -3.80 -7.42
N LEU A 486 5.70 -3.05 -8.10
CA LEU A 486 5.54 -1.60 -8.20
C LEU A 486 4.23 -1.25 -8.91
N ARG A 487 3.91 -1.94 -10.00
CA ARG A 487 2.64 -1.80 -10.71
C ARG A 487 1.45 -2.02 -9.77
N LEU A 488 1.46 -3.12 -9.01
CA LEU A 488 0.43 -3.41 -8.02
C LEU A 488 0.31 -2.29 -6.98
N LYS A 489 1.42 -1.78 -6.47
CA LYS A 489 1.42 -0.70 -5.48
C LYS A 489 0.90 0.61 -6.04
N LEU A 490 1.27 0.98 -7.25
CA LEU A 490 0.73 2.16 -7.93
C LEU A 490 -0.78 2.05 -8.06
N SER A 491 -1.24 0.86 -8.39
CA SER A 491 -2.65 0.60 -8.60
C SER A 491 -3.46 0.75 -7.32
N PHE A 492 -3.03 0.14 -6.20
CA PHE A 492 -3.82 0.06 -4.98
C PHE A 492 -3.51 1.16 -3.96
N PHE A 493 -2.24 1.43 -3.73
CA PHE A 493 -1.82 2.30 -2.62
C PHE A 493 -1.31 3.64 -3.10
N GLY A 494 -1.12 3.78 -4.42
CA GLY A 494 -0.39 4.91 -4.92
C GLY A 494 1.01 4.92 -4.34
N ALA A 495 1.82 3.93 -4.64
CA ALA A 495 3.19 3.87 -4.17
C ALA A 495 3.95 5.11 -4.58
N CYS A 496 4.37 5.88 -3.63
CA CYS A 496 5.09 7.12 -3.90
C CYS A 496 6.57 6.87 -4.17
N LYS A 497 7.11 5.78 -3.66
CA LYS A 497 8.52 5.45 -3.87
C LYS A 497 8.73 3.95 -3.86
N PHE A 498 9.32 3.49 -4.92
CA PHE A 498 9.92 2.17 -5.05
C PHE A 498 11.43 2.30 -4.83
N ASP A 499 12.06 1.40 -4.08
CA ASP A 499 13.51 1.32 -3.97
C ASP A 499 14.04 0.30 -4.98
N PRO A 500 14.56 0.74 -6.13
CA PRO A 500 15.02 -0.16 -7.18
C PRO A 500 16.32 -0.90 -6.82
N ARG A 501 16.97 -0.54 -5.73
CA ARG A 501 18.18 -1.21 -5.25
C ARG A 501 17.90 -2.50 -4.48
N SER A 502 16.64 -2.75 -4.12
CA SER A 502 16.25 -3.93 -3.38
C SER A 502 15.57 -4.96 -4.29
N ASP A 503 16.26 -6.06 -4.53
CA ASP A 503 15.73 -7.25 -5.20
C ASP A 503 15.06 -8.24 -4.24
N LYS A 504 15.17 -8.01 -2.92
CA LYS A 504 14.70 -8.93 -1.88
C LYS A 504 13.26 -8.65 -1.49
N TRP A 505 12.91 -7.38 -1.40
CA TRP A 505 11.58 -6.91 -1.03
C TRP A 505 11.40 -5.45 -1.45
N LEU A 506 10.16 -5.06 -1.61
CA LEU A 506 9.79 -3.71 -2.00
C LEU A 506 9.42 -2.88 -0.77
N ARG A 507 9.84 -1.63 -0.77
CA ARG A 507 9.45 -0.64 0.25
C ARG A 507 8.33 0.22 -0.27
N ILE A 508 7.38 0.53 0.62
CA ILE A 508 6.39 1.58 0.42
C ILE A 508 6.74 2.74 1.33
N CYS A 509 6.66 3.94 0.81
CA CYS A 509 6.69 5.17 1.59
C CYS A 509 5.29 5.80 1.54
N MET A 510 4.49 5.54 2.57
CA MET A 510 3.11 6.00 2.62
C MET A 510 3.05 7.51 2.88
N PHE A 511 2.10 8.19 2.25
CA PHE A 511 1.87 9.65 2.38
C PHE A 511 3.05 10.55 1.99
N GLN A 512 4.03 10.05 1.26
CA GLN A 512 5.07 10.90 0.70
C GLN A 512 4.44 11.85 -0.33
N GLY A 513 4.65 13.16 -0.18
CA GLY A 513 4.02 14.17 -1.01
C GLY A 513 2.65 14.65 -0.53
N ALA A 514 2.02 13.94 0.38
CA ALA A 514 0.71 14.32 0.92
C ALA A 514 0.76 15.66 1.66
N PRO A 515 -0.34 16.43 1.66
CA PRO A 515 -0.47 17.64 2.46
C PRO A 515 -0.28 17.34 3.95
N LEU A 516 0.08 18.36 4.71
CA LEU A 516 0.11 18.29 6.17
C LEU A 516 -1.31 18.47 6.73
N PRO A 517 -1.59 18.06 7.98
CA PRO A 517 -2.94 18.17 8.56
C PRO A 517 -3.51 19.58 8.52
N GLU A 518 -2.70 20.59 8.77
CA GLU A 518 -3.10 21.99 8.72
C GLU A 518 -3.45 22.50 7.31
N ASP A 519 -2.96 21.83 6.28
CA ASP A 519 -3.18 22.21 4.88
C ASP A 519 -4.35 21.44 4.23
N LEU A 520 -4.95 20.48 4.94
CA LEU A 520 -5.98 19.60 4.34
C LEU A 520 -7.21 20.35 3.85
N ASN A 521 -7.63 21.42 4.52
CA ASN A 521 -8.82 22.18 4.12
C ASN A 521 -8.62 22.93 2.80
N ASN A 522 -7.38 23.31 2.49
CA ASN A 522 -7.00 23.97 1.24
C ASN A 522 -6.42 23.00 0.22
N PHE A 523 -6.55 21.72 0.47
CA PHE A 523 -5.97 20.67 -0.34
C PHE A 523 -6.59 20.61 -1.73
N LYS A 524 -5.73 20.71 -2.73
CA LYS A 524 -6.01 20.31 -4.10
C LYS A 524 -5.38 18.94 -4.32
N ASP A 525 -6.14 18.00 -4.83
CA ASP A 525 -5.71 16.61 -5.02
C ASP A 525 -4.72 16.48 -6.21
N ASN A 526 -3.55 17.09 -6.08
CA ASN A 526 -2.53 17.18 -7.12
C ASN A 526 -1.14 16.64 -6.72
N TRP A 527 -1.05 15.83 -5.68
CA TRP A 527 0.22 15.32 -5.16
C TRP A 527 0.60 13.97 -5.76
N ILE A 528 0.93 13.96 -7.03
CA ILE A 528 1.30 12.74 -7.79
C ILE A 528 2.72 12.31 -7.45
N TYR A 529 3.65 13.23 -7.65
CA TYR A 529 5.04 13.10 -7.22
C TYR A 529 5.46 14.35 -6.49
N ASN A 530 6.10 14.16 -5.37
CA ASN A 530 6.74 15.26 -4.69
C ASN A 530 8.23 15.22 -5.03
N SER A 531 8.63 16.03 -6.00
CA SER A 531 10.03 16.28 -6.23
C SER A 531 10.51 17.35 -5.25
N LEU A 532 11.61 17.11 -4.57
CA LEU A 532 12.29 18.06 -3.70
C LEU A 532 13.03 19.19 -4.45
N ASN A 533 12.81 19.32 -5.74
CA ASN A 533 13.45 20.36 -6.55
C ASN A 533 12.72 21.67 -6.48
#